data_dc48f9763710df2cbf224a82d5ab2d3a
#
_entry.id   dc48f9763710df2cbf224a82d5ab2d3a
#
_cell.length_a   1.000
_cell.length_b   1.000
_cell.length_c   1.000
_cell.angle_alpha   90.00
_cell.angle_beta   90.00
_cell.angle_gamma   90.00
#
_symmetry.space_group_name_H-M   'P 1'
#
loop_
_entity.id
_entity.type
_entity.pdbx_description
1 polymer ?
#
loop_
_entity_poly.entity_id
_entity_poly.type
_entity_poly.pdbx_seq_one_letter_code
_entity_poly.pdbx_strand_id
1 'polypeptide(L)'
;MLDMDVSNAKLARMIGVSRPTIGNWIEGKSAPTGENLTNLANALKVDPNWLMSGKESRVRLDNNVDISQKIPFDGFPVPVISWVAAGSFGPIETVLRDAEVDEYLPPIKECGKNGYGLVVTGISMSPKFEPEDRIYVNPDFQVSDLKTGDLVIVSCAGDNEATFKQLIIEGTTKYLKPLNPKWDEQIIKLTEDCRLVGKVVGLYRKI
;
A
#
# COMPACT_ATOMS: atom_id res chain seq x y z
N MET A 1 -33.47 17.65 -3.82
CA MET A 1 -34.95 17.60 -3.74
C MET A 1 -35.41 16.70 -4.86
N LEU A 2 -35.82 15.47 -4.57
CA LEU A 2 -36.41 14.56 -5.56
C LEU A 2 -37.87 14.95 -5.66
N ASP A 3 -38.20 15.63 -6.75
CA ASP A 3 -39.58 15.98 -7.11
C ASP A 3 -40.26 14.70 -7.63
N MET A 4 -40.70 13.84 -6.71
CA MET A 4 -41.53 12.69 -7.06
C MET A 4 -42.98 13.14 -6.95
N ASP A 5 -43.59 13.50 -8.07
CA ASP A 5 -45.02 13.84 -8.18
C ASP A 5 -45.90 12.62 -7.96
N VAL A 6 -45.89 12.11 -6.69
CA VAL A 6 -46.69 10.93 -6.28
C VAL A 6 -47.84 11.42 -5.41
N SER A 7 -49.07 11.34 -5.94
CA SER A 7 -50.27 11.68 -5.14
C SER A 7 -50.45 10.75 -3.94
N ASN A 8 -51.03 11.27 -2.83
CA ASN A 8 -51.31 10.51 -1.62
C ASN A 8 -52.17 9.26 -1.89
N ALA A 9 -53.04 9.31 -2.89
CA ALA A 9 -53.88 8.16 -3.27
C ALA A 9 -53.04 7.07 -3.97
N LYS A 10 -52.08 7.43 -4.79
CA LYS A 10 -51.15 6.53 -5.45
C LYS A 10 -50.23 5.86 -4.43
N LEU A 11 -49.69 6.64 -3.52
CA LEU A 11 -48.78 6.16 -2.45
C LEU A 11 -49.52 5.20 -1.51
N ALA A 12 -50.75 5.53 -1.06
CA ALA A 12 -51.59 4.70 -0.23
C ALA A 12 -51.83 3.30 -0.86
N ARG A 13 -52.11 3.28 -2.17
CA ARG A 13 -52.31 2.03 -2.91
C ARG A 13 -51.03 1.20 -3.05
N MET A 14 -49.88 1.86 -3.25
CA MET A 14 -48.59 1.18 -3.39
C MET A 14 -48.14 0.46 -2.11
N ILE A 15 -48.45 1.01 -0.94
CA ILE A 15 -48.00 0.47 0.35
C ILE A 15 -49.11 -0.27 1.14
N GLY A 16 -50.29 -0.35 0.59
CA GLY A 16 -51.42 -1.12 1.17
C GLY A 16 -52.11 -0.46 2.38
N VAL A 17 -52.08 0.87 2.50
CA VAL A 17 -52.73 1.61 3.59
C VAL A 17 -53.84 2.52 3.08
N SER A 18 -54.65 3.06 4.00
CA SER A 18 -55.69 4.01 3.63
C SER A 18 -55.14 5.39 3.28
N ARG A 19 -55.83 6.11 2.39
CA ARG A 19 -55.48 7.50 2.05
C ARG A 19 -55.45 8.46 3.27
N PRO A 20 -56.38 8.38 4.26
CA PRO A 20 -56.29 9.13 5.49
C PRO A 20 -55.03 8.83 6.29
N THR A 21 -54.54 7.57 6.29
CA THR A 21 -53.30 7.21 6.99
C THR A 21 -52.09 7.98 6.44
N ILE A 22 -51.98 8.09 5.11
CA ILE A 22 -50.91 8.89 4.47
C ILE A 22 -51.05 10.37 4.87
N GLY A 23 -52.26 10.90 4.89
CA GLY A 23 -52.55 12.28 5.35
C GLY A 23 -52.04 12.51 6.77
N ASN A 24 -52.38 11.62 7.69
CA ASN A 24 -51.91 11.74 9.08
C ASN A 24 -50.38 11.70 9.22
N TRP A 25 -49.69 10.91 8.40
CA TRP A 25 -48.21 10.90 8.39
C TRP A 25 -47.62 12.21 7.87
N ILE A 26 -48.17 12.74 6.80
CA ILE A 26 -47.73 14.05 6.23
C ILE A 26 -47.95 15.19 7.20
N GLU A 27 -49.10 15.18 7.91
CA GLU A 27 -49.46 16.21 8.90
C GLU A 27 -48.76 16.01 10.26
N GLY A 28 -47.96 14.94 10.42
CA GLY A 28 -47.24 14.61 11.65
C GLY A 28 -48.12 14.15 12.81
N LYS A 29 -49.38 13.82 12.54
CA LYS A 29 -50.36 13.29 13.55
C LYS A 29 -50.02 11.86 14.00
N SER A 30 -49.36 11.11 13.15
CA SER A 30 -48.79 9.81 13.44
C SER A 30 -47.57 9.54 12.58
N ALA A 31 -46.77 8.53 12.92
CA ALA A 31 -45.61 8.15 12.14
C ALA A 31 -45.76 6.72 11.59
N PRO A 32 -45.21 6.39 10.41
CA PRO A 32 -45.17 5.03 9.93
C PRO A 32 -44.24 4.20 10.81
N THR A 33 -44.61 2.97 11.15
CA THR A 33 -43.82 2.06 11.97
C THR A 33 -43.82 0.65 11.36
N GLY A 34 -42.80 -0.15 11.71
CA GLY A 34 -42.70 -1.55 11.28
C GLY A 34 -42.73 -1.71 9.76
N GLU A 35 -43.60 -2.62 9.28
CA GLU A 35 -43.70 -2.95 7.86
C GLU A 35 -44.15 -1.74 7.01
N ASN A 36 -45.02 -0.90 7.55
CA ASN A 36 -45.46 0.32 6.84
C ASN A 36 -44.31 1.32 6.58
N LEU A 37 -43.36 1.42 7.52
CA LEU A 37 -42.16 2.25 7.33
C LEU A 37 -41.30 1.69 6.21
N THR A 38 -41.06 0.38 6.19
CA THR A 38 -40.25 -0.29 5.18
C THR A 38 -40.87 -0.15 3.79
N ASN A 39 -42.21 -0.39 3.70
CA ASN A 39 -42.94 -0.28 2.43
C ASN A 39 -42.98 1.18 1.92
N LEU A 40 -43.10 2.16 2.81
CA LEU A 40 -43.07 3.58 2.46
C LEU A 40 -41.67 4.00 1.95
N ALA A 41 -40.61 3.57 2.64
CA ALA A 41 -39.24 3.84 2.26
C ALA A 41 -38.90 3.26 0.88
N ASN A 42 -39.32 2.00 0.64
CA ASN A 42 -39.15 1.34 -0.66
C ASN A 42 -39.92 2.06 -1.78
N ALA A 43 -41.18 2.44 -1.52
CA ALA A 43 -41.99 3.17 -2.48
C ALA A 43 -41.42 4.55 -2.86
N LEU A 44 -40.79 5.21 -1.90
CA LEU A 44 -40.12 6.51 -2.06
C LEU A 44 -38.65 6.38 -2.49
N LYS A 45 -38.12 5.15 -2.54
CA LYS A 45 -36.70 4.86 -2.84
C LYS A 45 -35.72 5.60 -1.90
N VAL A 46 -36.06 5.63 -0.61
CA VAL A 46 -35.23 6.26 0.43
C VAL A 46 -34.92 5.25 1.53
N ASP A 47 -33.87 5.56 2.33
CA ASP A 47 -33.54 4.73 3.48
C ASP A 47 -34.59 4.87 4.60
N PRO A 48 -35.07 3.76 5.24
CA PRO A 48 -36.05 3.83 6.33
C PRO A 48 -35.59 4.67 7.53
N ASN A 49 -34.29 4.65 7.85
CA ASN A 49 -33.74 5.44 8.95
C ASN A 49 -33.73 6.94 8.62
N TRP A 50 -33.45 7.27 7.34
CA TRP A 50 -33.57 8.64 6.86
C TRP A 50 -35.02 9.13 6.97
N LEU A 51 -35.96 8.30 6.55
CA LEU A 51 -37.39 8.64 6.59
C LEU A 51 -37.87 8.93 8.03
N MET A 52 -37.29 8.22 9.03
CA MET A 52 -37.63 8.44 10.45
C MET A 52 -36.91 9.60 11.11
N SER A 53 -35.64 9.79 10.78
CA SER A 53 -34.76 10.72 11.53
C SER A 53 -34.39 11.98 10.78
N GLY A 54 -34.67 12.06 9.48
CA GLY A 54 -34.23 13.14 8.60
C GLY A 54 -32.69 13.21 8.42
N LYS A 55 -31.94 12.28 9.02
CA LYS A 55 -30.50 12.18 8.86
C LYS A 55 -30.20 11.24 7.71
N GLU A 56 -29.42 11.70 6.74
CA GLU A 56 -28.93 10.83 5.69
C GLU A 56 -28.24 9.62 6.34
N SER A 57 -28.79 8.43 6.11
CA SER A 57 -28.07 7.21 6.34
C SER A 57 -26.86 7.28 5.39
N ARG A 58 -25.69 7.56 5.93
CA ARG A 58 -24.46 7.39 5.16
C ARG A 58 -24.53 5.96 4.64
N VAL A 59 -24.66 5.81 3.33
CA VAL A 59 -24.44 4.52 2.66
C VAL A 59 -23.15 4.00 3.25
N ARG A 60 -23.22 2.97 4.07
CA ARG A 60 -22.05 2.20 4.43
C ARG A 60 -21.62 1.52 3.14
N LEU A 61 -20.77 2.19 2.38
CA LEU A 61 -19.90 1.48 1.49
C LEU A 61 -19.22 0.43 2.39
N ASP A 62 -19.24 -0.83 1.97
CA ASP A 62 -18.46 -1.88 2.61
C ASP A 62 -17.01 -1.40 2.58
N ASN A 63 -16.62 -0.69 3.64
CA ASN A 63 -15.27 -0.20 3.80
C ASN A 63 -14.44 -1.39 4.26
N ASN A 64 -13.83 -2.08 3.31
CA ASN A 64 -12.74 -3.01 3.57
C ASN A 64 -11.50 -2.29 4.18
N VAL A 65 -11.63 -0.99 4.47
CA VAL A 65 -10.59 -0.17 5.03
C VAL A 65 -11.01 0.27 6.44
N ASP A 66 -10.28 -0.18 7.43
CA ASP A 66 -10.42 0.30 8.81
C ASP A 66 -9.74 1.68 8.92
N ILE A 67 -10.54 2.75 8.79
CA ILE A 67 -10.07 4.14 8.89
C ILE A 67 -9.71 4.56 10.32
N SER A 68 -9.95 3.72 11.33
CA SER A 68 -9.54 3.99 12.72
C SER A 68 -8.04 3.75 12.92
N GLN A 69 -7.44 2.91 12.09
CA GLN A 69 -6.00 2.68 12.08
C GLN A 69 -5.29 3.76 11.28
N LYS A 70 -5.04 4.88 11.93
CA LYS A 70 -4.10 5.87 11.39
C LYS A 70 -2.70 5.28 11.49
N ILE A 71 -2.10 4.93 10.35
CA ILE A 71 -0.66 4.67 10.29
C ILE A 71 0.01 6.05 10.32
N PRO A 72 0.67 6.45 11.41
CA PRO A 72 1.41 7.70 11.43
C PRO A 72 2.56 7.56 10.42
N PHE A 73 2.59 8.44 9.43
CA PHE A 73 3.75 8.62 8.56
C PHE A 73 4.79 9.45 9.30
N ASP A 74 5.47 8.82 10.27
CA ASP A 74 6.63 9.43 10.91
C ASP A 74 7.88 9.05 10.11
N GLY A 75 8.51 10.03 9.49
CA GLY A 75 9.75 9.84 8.76
C GLY A 75 9.96 10.83 7.61
N PHE A 76 11.16 10.82 7.07
CA PHE A 76 11.49 11.60 5.88
C PHE A 76 11.22 10.79 4.62
N PRO A 77 10.80 11.43 3.51
CA PRO A 77 10.71 10.77 2.22
C PRO A 77 12.02 10.07 1.86
N VAL A 78 11.94 8.87 1.32
CA VAL A 78 13.09 8.04 0.98
C VAL A 78 13.52 8.35 -0.45
N PRO A 79 14.74 8.91 -0.66
CA PRO A 79 15.22 9.26 -2.00
C PRO A 79 15.50 8.01 -2.83
N VAL A 80 15.09 8.01 -4.08
CA VAL A 80 15.45 6.96 -5.05
C VAL A 80 16.71 7.41 -5.76
N ILE A 81 17.76 6.58 -5.69
CA ILE A 81 19.07 6.83 -6.28
C ILE A 81 19.39 5.81 -7.38
N SER A 82 20.41 6.10 -8.18
CA SER A 82 20.89 5.17 -9.21
C SER A 82 21.68 3.99 -8.63
N TRP A 83 21.75 2.88 -9.37
CA TRP A 83 22.59 1.73 -9.04
C TRP A 83 24.08 2.06 -8.98
N VAL A 84 24.51 3.00 -9.81
CA VAL A 84 25.89 3.53 -9.80
C VAL A 84 26.19 4.25 -8.48
N ALA A 85 25.27 5.13 -8.03
CA ALA A 85 25.41 5.82 -6.77
C ALA A 85 25.44 4.83 -5.59
N ALA A 86 24.52 3.84 -5.57
CA ALA A 86 24.50 2.80 -4.55
C ALA A 86 25.76 1.92 -4.56
N GLY A 87 26.40 1.73 -5.71
CA GLY A 87 27.64 0.98 -5.88
C GLY A 87 28.91 1.72 -5.44
N SER A 88 28.84 3.03 -5.24
CA SER A 88 30.04 3.83 -4.91
C SER A 88 30.63 3.47 -3.55
N PHE A 89 31.96 3.47 -3.45
CA PHE A 89 32.72 3.08 -2.24
C PHE A 89 32.87 4.22 -1.21
N GLY A 90 31.93 5.18 -1.18
CA GLY A 90 31.92 6.29 -0.21
C GLY A 90 31.06 6.05 1.04
N PRO A 91 31.14 6.94 2.04
CA PRO A 91 30.17 6.98 3.12
C PRO A 91 28.77 7.26 2.58
N ILE A 92 27.76 6.56 3.10
CA ILE A 92 26.40 6.64 2.55
C ILE A 92 25.83 8.07 2.62
N GLU A 93 26.15 8.83 3.65
CA GLU A 93 25.73 10.23 3.80
C GLU A 93 26.26 11.12 2.67
N THR A 94 27.48 10.85 2.21
CA THR A 94 28.08 11.57 1.06
C THR A 94 27.40 11.12 -0.23
N VAL A 95 27.20 9.82 -0.40
CA VAL A 95 26.49 9.26 -1.58
C VAL A 95 25.10 9.87 -1.72
N LEU A 96 24.33 9.91 -0.63
CA LEU A 96 22.96 10.46 -0.66
C LEU A 96 22.93 11.97 -0.90
N ARG A 97 23.93 12.71 -0.38
CA ARG A 97 24.02 14.15 -0.60
C ARG A 97 24.35 14.50 -2.05
N ASP A 98 25.21 13.72 -2.69
CA ASP A 98 25.74 14.00 -4.01
C ASP A 98 24.96 13.27 -5.14
N ALA A 99 24.02 12.36 -4.78
CA ALA A 99 23.18 11.66 -5.72
C ALA A 99 22.12 12.58 -6.36
N GLU A 100 21.90 12.40 -7.65
CA GLU A 100 20.72 12.94 -8.32
C GLU A 100 19.48 12.15 -7.87
N VAL A 101 18.44 12.85 -7.42
CA VAL A 101 17.21 12.27 -6.89
C VAL A 101 16.03 12.77 -7.69
N ASP A 102 15.46 11.89 -8.53
CA ASP A 102 14.30 12.21 -9.36
C ASP A 102 12.97 11.83 -8.70
N GLU A 103 12.99 10.89 -7.77
CA GLU A 103 11.80 10.34 -7.13
C GLU A 103 12.02 10.15 -5.62
N TYR A 104 10.93 10.38 -4.84
CA TYR A 104 10.90 10.06 -3.42
C TYR A 104 9.80 9.05 -3.13
N LEU A 105 10.11 8.04 -2.32
CA LEU A 105 9.15 7.07 -1.83
C LEU A 105 8.57 7.50 -0.48
N PRO A 106 7.36 7.05 -0.13
CA PRO A 106 6.81 7.22 1.21
C PRO A 106 7.77 6.70 2.29
N PRO A 107 7.87 7.36 3.46
CA PRO A 107 8.75 6.90 4.54
C PRO A 107 8.29 5.56 5.10
N ILE A 108 9.24 4.69 5.43
CA ILE A 108 9.03 3.48 6.22
C ILE A 108 10.08 3.40 7.32
N LYS A 109 9.68 2.95 8.51
CA LYS A 109 10.55 2.91 9.69
C LYS A 109 11.77 2.01 9.50
N GLU A 110 11.57 0.89 8.80
CA GLU A 110 12.59 -0.14 8.56
C GLU A 110 13.74 0.35 7.69
N CYS A 111 13.52 1.43 6.92
CA CYS A 111 14.53 2.00 6.03
C CYS A 111 15.67 2.71 6.79
N GLY A 112 15.42 3.10 8.04
CA GLY A 112 16.40 3.81 8.86
C GLY A 112 16.59 5.27 8.43
N LYS A 113 17.57 5.93 9.06
CA LYS A 113 17.84 7.36 8.85
C LYS A 113 18.46 7.64 7.46
N ASN A 114 19.33 6.75 7.02
CA ASN A 114 20.09 6.88 5.78
C ASN A 114 19.51 5.99 4.66
N GLY A 115 18.24 5.60 4.80
CA GLY A 115 17.55 4.75 3.85
C GLY A 115 17.39 5.39 2.47
N TYR A 116 17.47 4.56 1.44
CA TYR A 116 17.28 4.96 0.05
C TYR A 116 16.45 3.95 -0.72
N GLY A 117 15.96 4.36 -1.89
CA GLY A 117 15.25 3.51 -2.84
C GLY A 117 16.12 3.21 -4.06
N LEU A 118 15.86 2.07 -4.68
CA LEU A 118 16.39 1.68 -5.99
C LEU A 118 15.26 1.19 -6.88
N VAL A 119 15.36 1.47 -8.19
CA VAL A 119 14.44 0.92 -9.19
C VAL A 119 14.99 -0.43 -9.68
N VAL A 120 14.20 -1.47 -9.61
CA VAL A 120 14.57 -2.80 -10.14
C VAL A 120 14.61 -2.73 -11.66
N THR A 121 15.74 -3.08 -12.27
CA THR A 121 15.94 -3.00 -13.73
C THR A 121 16.04 -4.37 -14.39
N GLY A 122 16.44 -5.40 -13.65
CA GLY A 122 16.65 -6.75 -14.17
C GLY A 122 15.61 -7.75 -13.71
N ILE A 123 15.65 -8.94 -14.31
CA ILE A 123 14.73 -10.04 -14.00
C ILE A 123 15.33 -11.12 -13.08
N SER A 124 16.56 -10.92 -12.57
CA SER A 124 17.24 -11.90 -11.70
C SER A 124 16.49 -12.21 -10.40
N MET A 125 15.61 -11.30 -9.97
CA MET A 125 14.81 -11.42 -8.75
C MET A 125 13.32 -11.68 -9.01
N SER A 126 12.92 -11.86 -10.28
CA SER A 126 11.55 -12.24 -10.67
C SER A 126 11.20 -13.66 -10.20
N PRO A 127 9.91 -13.97 -9.94
CA PRO A 127 8.74 -13.07 -10.08
C PRO A 127 8.46 -12.22 -8.85
N LYS A 128 9.26 -12.34 -7.79
CA LYS A 128 9.00 -11.61 -6.54
C LYS A 128 9.22 -10.10 -6.69
N PHE A 129 10.26 -9.73 -7.43
CA PHE A 129 10.61 -8.37 -7.78
C PHE A 129 10.70 -8.27 -9.29
N GLU A 130 9.87 -7.41 -9.86
CA GLU A 130 9.80 -7.20 -11.31
C GLU A 130 10.49 -5.90 -11.71
N PRO A 131 10.93 -5.74 -12.96
CA PRO A 131 11.39 -4.46 -13.45
C PRO A 131 10.39 -3.34 -13.14
N GLU A 132 10.87 -2.15 -12.87
CA GLU A 132 10.12 -0.97 -12.45
C GLU A 132 9.55 -1.01 -11.02
N ASP A 133 9.73 -2.09 -10.25
CA ASP A 133 9.52 -2.06 -8.81
C ASP A 133 10.52 -1.12 -8.13
N ARG A 134 10.11 -0.51 -7.02
CA ARG A 134 11.01 0.25 -6.13
C ARG A 134 11.26 -0.57 -4.88
N ILE A 135 12.51 -0.74 -4.52
CA ILE A 135 12.90 -1.44 -3.29
C ILE A 135 13.45 -0.43 -2.29
N TYR A 136 13.06 -0.61 -1.04
CA TYR A 136 13.60 0.16 0.08
C TYR A 136 14.85 -0.50 0.61
N VAL A 137 15.91 0.26 0.77
CA VAL A 137 17.21 -0.22 1.22
C VAL A 137 17.61 0.48 2.50
N ASN A 138 17.94 -0.30 3.53
CA ASN A 138 18.53 0.20 4.76
C ASN A 138 20.05 -0.06 4.72
N PRO A 139 20.90 0.97 4.67
CA PRO A 139 22.35 0.83 4.74
C PRO A 139 22.87 0.71 6.18
N ASP A 140 22.08 1.10 7.19
CA ASP A 140 22.47 1.16 8.61
C ASP A 140 22.26 -0.21 9.30
N PHE A 141 22.69 -1.30 8.66
CA PHE A 141 22.55 -2.65 9.21
C PHE A 141 23.87 -3.15 9.79
N GLN A 142 23.77 -4.08 10.78
CA GLN A 142 24.95 -4.82 11.27
C GLN A 142 25.11 -6.10 10.44
N VAL A 143 26.32 -6.37 9.97
CA VAL A 143 26.62 -7.59 9.19
C VAL A 143 26.31 -8.85 10.00
N SER A 144 26.47 -8.80 11.33
CA SER A 144 26.12 -9.86 12.29
C SER A 144 24.62 -10.19 12.32
N ASP A 145 23.77 -9.25 11.95
CA ASP A 145 22.31 -9.40 12.01
C ASP A 145 21.73 -10.02 10.74
N LEU A 146 22.57 -10.15 9.72
CA LEU A 146 22.18 -10.74 8.44
C LEU A 146 22.03 -12.26 8.57
N LYS A 147 21.00 -12.79 7.92
CA LYS A 147 20.64 -14.20 7.91
C LYS A 147 20.50 -14.71 6.48
N THR A 148 20.67 -16.02 6.31
CA THR A 148 20.32 -16.69 5.06
C THR A 148 18.86 -16.40 4.72
N GLY A 149 18.63 -15.94 3.49
CA GLY A 149 17.32 -15.51 3.01
C GLY A 149 17.14 -13.98 2.97
N ASP A 150 17.98 -13.21 3.65
CA ASP A 150 17.95 -11.76 3.56
C ASP A 150 18.23 -11.29 2.13
N LEU A 151 17.57 -10.22 1.76
CA LEU A 151 17.72 -9.57 0.47
C LEU A 151 18.72 -8.42 0.62
N VAL A 152 19.74 -8.40 -0.20
CA VAL A 152 20.88 -7.50 -0.02
C VAL A 152 21.29 -6.81 -1.32
N ILE A 153 21.85 -5.63 -1.15
CA ILE A 153 22.54 -4.90 -2.21
C ILE A 153 24.04 -5.08 -2.01
N VAL A 154 24.72 -5.44 -3.06
CA VAL A 154 26.14 -5.76 -3.05
C VAL A 154 26.87 -4.94 -4.11
N SER A 155 28.02 -4.41 -3.77
CA SER A 155 28.95 -3.73 -4.68
C SER A 155 30.28 -4.46 -4.68
N CYS A 156 30.84 -4.74 -5.84
CA CYS A 156 32.16 -5.39 -6.00
C CYS A 156 33.16 -4.43 -6.66
N ALA A 157 34.40 -4.55 -6.27
CA ALA A 157 35.47 -3.74 -6.88
C ALA A 157 35.63 -4.12 -8.36
N GLY A 158 35.59 -3.09 -9.23
CA GLY A 158 35.62 -3.30 -10.68
C GLY A 158 34.25 -3.27 -11.36
N ASP A 159 33.16 -3.41 -10.61
CA ASP A 159 31.81 -3.21 -11.11
C ASP A 159 31.42 -1.73 -10.99
N ASN A 160 30.77 -1.22 -12.01
CA ASN A 160 30.29 0.16 -12.02
C ASN A 160 28.95 0.34 -11.26
N GLU A 161 28.25 -0.77 -10.99
CA GLU A 161 26.92 -0.77 -10.41
C GLU A 161 26.80 -1.79 -9.29
N ALA A 162 25.96 -1.50 -8.31
CA ALA A 162 25.57 -2.48 -7.31
C ALA A 162 24.62 -3.53 -7.89
N THR A 163 24.51 -4.67 -7.23
CA THR A 163 23.59 -5.76 -7.62
C THR A 163 22.66 -6.16 -6.49
N PHE A 164 21.47 -6.62 -6.84
CA PHE A 164 20.43 -7.07 -5.92
C PHE A 164 20.31 -8.60 -5.94
N LYS A 165 20.52 -9.25 -4.79
CA LYS A 165 20.47 -10.72 -4.64
C LYS A 165 19.94 -11.13 -3.27
N GLN A 166 19.63 -12.42 -3.13
CA GLN A 166 19.39 -13.05 -1.84
C GLN A 166 20.72 -13.57 -1.25
N LEU A 167 20.92 -13.29 0.05
CA LEU A 167 22.09 -13.75 0.78
C LEU A 167 21.89 -15.19 1.25
N ILE A 168 22.93 -16.02 1.10
CA ILE A 168 23.07 -17.35 1.71
C ILE A 168 24.34 -17.34 2.55
N ILE A 169 24.24 -17.78 3.80
CA ILE A 169 25.38 -17.88 4.74
C ILE A 169 25.59 -19.34 5.09
N GLU A 170 26.79 -19.84 4.79
CA GLU A 170 27.23 -21.19 5.12
C GLU A 170 28.54 -21.11 5.92
N GLY A 171 28.44 -21.26 7.24
CA GLY A 171 29.58 -21.06 8.13
C GLY A 171 30.11 -19.62 8.02
N THR A 172 31.36 -19.47 7.61
CA THR A 172 32.01 -18.16 7.39
C THR A 172 31.83 -17.65 5.95
N THR A 173 31.37 -18.48 5.04
CA THR A 173 31.26 -18.14 3.62
C THR A 173 29.86 -17.58 3.31
N LYS A 174 29.84 -16.55 2.48
CA LYS A 174 28.61 -15.92 2.00
C LYS A 174 28.47 -16.13 0.50
N TYR A 175 27.25 -16.38 0.07
CA TYR A 175 26.89 -16.53 -1.33
C TYR A 175 25.70 -15.63 -1.66
N LEU A 176 25.59 -15.27 -2.92
CA LEU A 176 24.50 -14.50 -3.48
C LEU A 176 23.69 -15.40 -4.41
N LYS A 177 22.38 -15.36 -4.28
CA LYS A 177 21.46 -16.14 -5.10
C LYS A 177 20.41 -15.25 -5.74
N PRO A 178 20.17 -15.36 -7.06
CA PRO A 178 18.99 -14.80 -7.69
C PRO A 178 17.73 -15.52 -7.21
N LEU A 179 16.58 -14.85 -7.19
CA LEU A 179 15.29 -15.50 -6.90
C LEU A 179 14.69 -16.13 -8.15
N ASN A 180 15.11 -15.68 -9.33
CA ASN A 180 14.63 -16.25 -10.60
C ASN A 180 15.27 -17.62 -10.86
N PRO A 181 14.47 -18.71 -10.84
CA PRO A 181 15.00 -20.06 -11.07
C PRO A 181 15.51 -20.30 -12.50
N LYS A 182 15.16 -19.40 -13.43
CA LYS A 182 15.60 -19.46 -14.84
C LYS A 182 16.83 -18.58 -15.11
N TRP A 183 17.40 -17.96 -14.08
CA TRP A 183 18.62 -17.17 -14.21
C TRP A 183 19.83 -18.12 -14.35
N ASP A 184 20.71 -17.86 -15.30
CA ASP A 184 21.81 -18.78 -15.65
C ASP A 184 22.76 -19.01 -14.48
N GLU A 185 23.15 -17.96 -13.78
CA GLU A 185 24.07 -18.02 -12.65
C GLU A 185 23.30 -18.09 -11.32
N GLN A 186 23.14 -19.32 -10.81
CA GLN A 186 22.28 -19.56 -9.64
C GLN A 186 22.93 -19.25 -8.29
N ILE A 187 24.25 -19.36 -8.16
CA ILE A 187 24.97 -19.12 -6.91
C ILE A 187 26.32 -18.46 -7.21
N ILE A 188 26.54 -17.29 -6.62
CA ILE A 188 27.77 -16.53 -6.75
C ILE A 188 28.42 -16.46 -5.37
N LYS A 189 29.66 -16.89 -5.22
CA LYS A 189 30.41 -16.73 -3.97
C LYS A 189 30.78 -15.27 -3.78
N LEU A 190 30.47 -14.70 -2.61
CA LEU A 190 30.89 -13.36 -2.24
C LEU A 190 32.40 -13.38 -1.94
N THR A 191 33.16 -12.61 -2.71
CA THR A 191 34.61 -12.47 -2.55
C THR A 191 34.97 -11.31 -1.62
N GLU A 192 36.24 -11.18 -1.26
CA GLU A 192 36.75 -10.10 -0.41
C GLU A 192 36.65 -8.72 -1.09
N ASP A 193 36.63 -8.71 -2.43
CA ASP A 193 36.47 -7.50 -3.24
C ASP A 193 35.02 -6.96 -3.24
N CYS A 194 34.08 -7.72 -2.68
CA CYS A 194 32.68 -7.35 -2.62
C CYS A 194 32.27 -6.94 -1.21
N ARG A 195 31.43 -5.92 -1.12
CA ARG A 195 30.82 -5.48 0.14
C ARG A 195 29.31 -5.44 0.06
N LEU A 196 28.67 -5.71 1.19
CA LEU A 196 27.25 -5.52 1.37
C LEU A 196 27.00 -4.02 1.65
N VAL A 197 26.23 -3.36 0.81
CA VAL A 197 25.99 -1.91 0.90
C VAL A 197 24.60 -1.57 1.41
N GLY A 198 23.70 -2.54 1.46
CA GLY A 198 22.36 -2.33 2.01
C GLY A 198 21.58 -3.62 2.18
N LYS A 199 20.63 -3.60 3.12
CA LYS A 199 19.61 -4.64 3.30
C LYS A 199 18.29 -4.13 2.73
N VAL A 200 17.65 -4.93 1.87
CA VAL A 200 16.33 -4.60 1.33
C VAL A 200 15.27 -4.91 2.37
N VAL A 201 14.47 -3.90 2.73
CA VAL A 201 13.50 -3.94 3.83
C VAL A 201 12.06 -3.71 3.39
N GLY A 202 11.85 -3.36 2.12
CA GLY A 202 10.50 -3.13 1.62
C GLY A 202 10.44 -3.11 0.09
N LEU A 203 9.23 -3.16 -0.42
CA LEU A 203 8.88 -3.10 -1.85
C LEU A 203 7.77 -2.06 -2.03
N TYR A 204 7.90 -1.20 -3.01
CA TYR A 204 6.86 -0.31 -3.48
C TYR A 204 6.61 -0.57 -4.96
N ARG A 205 5.37 -0.92 -5.30
CA ARG A 205 4.92 -1.17 -6.67
C ARG A 205 3.79 -0.22 -7.02
N LYS A 206 3.94 0.51 -8.10
CA LYS A 206 2.85 1.28 -8.70
C LYS A 206 1.92 0.30 -9.44
N ILE A 207 0.63 0.43 -9.25
CA ILE A 207 -0.41 -0.36 -9.93
C ILE A 207 -0.91 0.42 -11.14
#